data_a831395b076eded49ce047a41ba65ecd
#
_entry.id   a831395b076eded49ce047a41ba65ecd
#
_cell.length_a   1.000
_cell.length_b   1.000
_cell.length_c   1.000
_cell.angle_alpha   90.00
_cell.angle_beta   90.00
_cell.angle_gamma   90.00
#
_symmetry.space_group_name_H-M   'P 1'
#
loop_
_entity.id
_entity.type
_entity.pdbx_description
1 polymer ?
#
loop_
_entity_poly.entity_id
_entity_poly.type
_entity_poly.pdbx_seq_one_letter_code
_entity_poly.pdbx_strand_id
1 'polypeptide(L)'
;ENLFEVILKVRAEAQVKEDAAYICELSYAGLFSINVPPEHLGPVLLIECPLILFPFLRRIIADTTGDGGFAPLMLSPVDFAALYQQRVMQAQAAADADADAEEAGNA
;
A
#
# COMPACT_ATOMS: atom_id res chain seq x y z
N GLU A 1 9.42 0.90 21.80
CA GLU A 1 10.65 0.86 21.17
C GLU A 1 10.70 0.13 19.86
N ASN A 2 10.33 -1.15 19.82
CA ASN A 2 10.29 -1.90 18.55
C ASN A 2 8.87 -2.04 18.03
N LEU A 3 7.96 -1.20 18.48
CA LEU A 3 6.58 -1.20 18.03
C LEU A 3 6.38 -0.26 16.87
N PHE A 4 5.74 -0.76 15.84
CA PHE A 4 5.43 0.00 14.63
C PHE A 4 3.96 -0.14 14.29
N GLU A 5 3.33 0.96 13.92
CA GLU A 5 1.98 0.93 13.36
C GLU A 5 2.09 0.96 11.85
N VAL A 6 1.51 -0.04 11.20
CA VAL A 6 1.46 -0.09 9.74
C VAL A 6 0.00 0.08 9.32
N ILE A 7 -0.25 1.03 8.43
CA ILE A 7 -1.59 1.33 7.94
C ILE A 7 -1.65 1.00 6.46
N LEU A 8 -2.59 0.12 6.11
CA LEU A 8 -2.84 -0.23 4.72
C LEU A 8 -4.13 0.46 4.29
N LYS A 9 -4.04 1.32 3.28
CA LYS A 9 -5.18 2.09 2.77
C LYS A 9 -5.56 1.60 1.39
N VAL A 10 -6.86 1.42 1.18
CA VAL A 10 -7.40 0.99 -0.10
C VAL A 10 -8.59 1.85 -0.45
N ARG A 11 -8.67 2.24 -1.71
CA ARG A 11 -9.84 2.90 -2.28
C ARG A 11 -10.28 2.08 -3.47
N ALA A 12 -11.53 1.62 -3.44
CA ALA A 12 -12.12 0.86 -4.53
C ALA A 12 -13.34 1.60 -5.05
N GLU A 13 -13.46 1.67 -6.37
CA GLU A 13 -14.58 2.32 -7.03
C GLU A 13 -15.19 1.33 -8.01
N ALA A 14 -16.49 1.10 -7.89
CA ALA A 14 -17.21 0.25 -8.83
C ALA A 14 -18.13 1.10 -9.67
N GLN A 15 -18.18 0.80 -10.96
CA GLN A 15 -19.06 1.50 -11.90
C GLN A 15 -20.03 0.52 -12.53
N VAL A 16 -21.25 0.99 -12.71
CA VAL A 16 -22.27 0.26 -13.48
C VAL A 16 -22.63 1.16 -14.66
N LYS A 17 -22.30 0.71 -15.86
CA LYS A 17 -22.38 1.50 -17.09
C LYS A 17 -21.45 2.72 -16.97
N GLU A 18 -21.96 3.93 -17.03
CA GLU A 18 -21.14 5.14 -16.90
C GLU A 18 -21.24 5.78 -15.52
N ASP A 19 -22.11 5.24 -14.66
CA ASP A 19 -22.36 5.79 -13.33
C ASP A 19 -21.56 5.02 -12.28
N ALA A 20 -21.09 5.75 -11.27
CA ALA A 20 -20.44 5.10 -10.13
C ALA A 20 -21.51 4.44 -9.25
N ALA A 21 -21.35 3.13 -9.00
CA ALA A 21 -22.25 2.40 -8.12
C ALA A 21 -21.89 2.60 -6.65
N TYR A 22 -20.59 2.60 -6.33
CA TYR A 22 -20.13 2.88 -4.96
C TYR A 22 -18.64 3.22 -4.98
N ILE A 23 -18.23 3.88 -3.91
CA ILE A 23 -16.82 4.09 -3.59
C ILE A 23 -16.62 3.51 -2.19
N CYS A 24 -15.62 2.66 -2.05
CA CYS A 24 -15.27 2.05 -0.77
C CYS A 24 -13.85 2.44 -0.41
N GLU A 25 -13.68 3.09 0.73
CA GLU A 25 -12.38 3.45 1.25
C GLU A 25 -12.18 2.79 2.60
N LEU A 26 -11.01 2.21 2.80
CA LEU A 26 -10.70 1.53 4.04
C LEU A 26 -9.25 1.79 4.43
N SER A 27 -9.05 2.12 5.70
CA SER A 27 -7.73 2.14 6.31
C SER A 27 -7.71 1.06 7.38
N TYR A 28 -6.78 0.14 7.27
CA TYR A 28 -6.65 -0.97 8.21
C TYR A 28 -5.26 -0.93 8.82
N ALA A 29 -5.19 -0.81 10.14
CA ALA A 29 -3.94 -0.64 10.84
C ALA A 29 -3.62 -1.86 11.69
N GLY A 30 -2.34 -2.15 11.82
CA GLY A 30 -1.86 -3.19 12.71
C GLY A 30 -0.63 -2.71 13.47
N LEU A 31 -0.51 -3.18 14.70
CA LEU A 31 0.69 -2.94 15.50
C LEU A 31 1.60 -4.15 15.40
N PHE A 32 2.87 -3.87 15.08
CA PHE A 32 3.87 -4.92 14.90
C PHE A 32 5.05 -4.68 15.81
N SER A 33 5.49 -5.73 16.48
CA SER A 33 6.76 -5.72 17.20
C SER A 33 7.82 -6.26 16.27
N ILE A 34 8.76 -5.40 15.88
CA ILE A 34 9.75 -5.75 14.86
C ILE A 34 11.14 -5.53 15.44
N ASN A 35 11.96 -6.56 15.37
CA ASN A 35 13.33 -6.51 15.86
C ASN A 35 14.27 -7.07 14.81
N VAL A 36 14.60 -6.22 13.84
CA VAL A 36 15.50 -6.57 12.74
C VAL A 36 16.55 -5.45 12.58
N PRO A 37 17.68 -5.73 11.92
CA PRO A 37 18.66 -4.68 11.62
C PRO A 37 18.01 -3.55 10.80
N PRO A 38 18.49 -2.30 10.99
CA PRO A 38 17.88 -1.15 10.28
C PRO A 38 17.78 -1.31 8.77
N GLU A 39 18.74 -1.99 8.15
CA GLU A 39 18.73 -2.18 6.68
C GLU A 39 17.59 -3.10 6.21
N HIS A 40 17.02 -3.90 7.11
CA HIS A 40 15.90 -4.79 6.78
C HIS A 40 14.54 -4.21 7.20
N LEU A 41 14.53 -3.09 7.91
CA LEU A 41 13.29 -2.54 8.46
C LEU A 41 12.33 -2.07 7.36
N GLY A 42 12.86 -1.39 6.34
CA GLY A 42 12.03 -0.91 5.23
C GLY A 42 11.25 -2.03 4.54
N PRO A 43 11.94 -3.10 4.07
CA PRO A 43 11.23 -4.23 3.45
C PRO A 43 10.22 -4.88 4.38
N VAL A 44 10.52 -5.05 5.68
CA VAL A 44 9.59 -5.64 6.62
C VAL A 44 8.33 -4.77 6.73
N LEU A 45 8.50 -3.45 6.90
CA LEU A 45 7.37 -2.53 7.06
C LEU A 45 6.53 -2.40 5.79
N LEU A 46 7.13 -2.48 4.62
CA LEU A 46 6.43 -2.19 3.35
C LEU A 46 6.07 -3.42 2.55
N ILE A 47 6.58 -4.59 2.88
CA ILE A 47 6.27 -5.85 2.21
C ILE A 47 5.57 -6.82 3.14
N GLU A 48 6.23 -7.20 4.22
CA GLU A 48 5.74 -8.28 5.08
C GLU A 48 4.55 -7.87 5.93
N CYS A 49 4.58 -6.66 6.50
CA CYS A 49 3.46 -6.19 7.32
C CYS A 49 2.18 -5.99 6.48
N PRO A 50 2.22 -5.30 5.32
CA PRO A 50 1.04 -5.23 4.47
C PRO A 50 0.54 -6.58 4.00
N LEU A 51 1.45 -7.53 3.75
CA LEU A 51 1.08 -8.88 3.34
C LEU A 51 0.25 -9.58 4.42
N ILE A 52 0.58 -9.35 5.70
CA ILE A 52 -0.17 -9.90 6.82
C ILE A 52 -1.53 -9.22 6.96
N LEU A 53 -1.59 -7.90 6.75
CA LEU A 53 -2.84 -7.13 6.89
C LEU A 53 -3.82 -7.35 5.74
N PHE A 54 -3.32 -7.63 4.55
CA PHE A 54 -4.15 -7.67 3.35
C PHE A 54 -5.33 -8.65 3.40
N PRO A 55 -5.19 -9.89 3.86
CA PRO A 55 -6.33 -10.80 3.92
C PRO A 55 -7.49 -10.27 4.78
N PHE A 56 -7.18 -9.60 5.88
CA PHE A 56 -8.19 -9.02 6.74
C PHE A 56 -8.89 -7.83 6.07
N LEU A 57 -8.12 -6.95 5.44
CA LEU A 57 -8.67 -5.82 4.70
C LEU A 57 -9.55 -6.31 3.56
N ARG A 58 -9.10 -7.33 2.83
CA ARG A 58 -9.83 -7.94 1.72
C ARG A 58 -11.20 -8.44 2.18
N ARG A 59 -11.24 -9.11 3.32
CA ARG A 59 -12.48 -9.63 3.90
C ARG A 59 -13.42 -8.49 4.28
N ILE A 60 -12.91 -7.44 4.92
CA ILE A 60 -13.72 -6.31 5.34
C ILE A 60 -14.37 -5.63 4.13
N ILE A 61 -13.62 -5.45 3.06
CA ILE A 61 -14.16 -4.84 1.84
C ILE A 61 -15.24 -5.73 1.22
N ALA A 62 -15.00 -7.05 1.16
CA ALA A 62 -15.99 -7.98 0.62
C ALA A 62 -17.27 -7.96 1.45
N ASP A 63 -17.17 -7.98 2.78
CA ASP A 63 -18.31 -7.96 3.67
C ASP A 63 -19.08 -6.63 3.57
N THR A 64 -18.36 -5.52 3.52
CA THR A 64 -18.96 -4.19 3.46
C THR A 64 -19.74 -3.98 2.16
N THR A 65 -19.15 -4.36 1.03
CA THR A 65 -19.83 -4.22 -0.27
C THR A 65 -21.01 -5.16 -0.37
N GLY A 66 -20.87 -6.40 0.14
CA GLY A 66 -21.98 -7.36 0.18
C GLY A 66 -23.12 -6.87 1.04
N ASP A 67 -22.82 -6.33 2.24
CA ASP A 67 -23.82 -5.80 3.16
C ASP A 67 -24.55 -4.60 2.57
N GLY A 68 -23.88 -3.85 1.68
CA GLY A 68 -24.48 -2.72 0.98
C GLY A 68 -25.39 -3.11 -0.18
N GLY A 69 -25.62 -4.39 -0.40
CA GLY A 69 -26.52 -4.87 -1.44
C GLY A 69 -25.85 -5.14 -2.78
N PHE A 70 -24.51 -5.06 -2.84
CA PHE A 70 -23.76 -5.33 -4.03
C PHE A 70 -23.16 -6.74 -3.97
N ALA A 71 -22.66 -7.24 -5.11
CA ALA A 71 -21.85 -8.45 -5.07
C ALA A 71 -20.58 -8.16 -4.27
N PRO A 72 -20.17 -9.08 -3.37
CA PRO A 72 -18.95 -8.84 -2.59
C PRO A 72 -17.75 -8.59 -3.49
N LEU A 73 -17.03 -7.51 -3.22
CA LEU A 73 -15.83 -7.17 -3.97
C LEU A 73 -14.65 -7.98 -3.44
N MET A 74 -14.13 -8.86 -4.27
CA MET A 74 -12.97 -9.69 -3.94
C MET A 74 -11.74 -9.10 -4.61
N LEU A 75 -10.92 -8.42 -3.82
CA LEU A 75 -9.70 -7.82 -4.33
C LEU A 75 -8.71 -8.89 -4.80
N SER A 76 -8.06 -8.63 -5.91
CA SER A 76 -6.99 -9.51 -6.37
C SER A 76 -5.78 -9.39 -5.44
N PRO A 77 -4.99 -10.47 -5.29
CA PRO A 77 -3.77 -10.38 -4.48
C PRO A 77 -2.85 -9.28 -4.97
N VAL A 78 -2.23 -8.56 -4.03
CA VAL A 78 -1.30 -7.48 -4.33
C VAL A 78 0.12 -7.98 -4.13
N ASP A 79 0.98 -7.72 -5.09
CA ASP A 79 2.39 -8.03 -4.98
C ASP A 79 3.10 -6.85 -4.31
N PHE A 80 3.18 -6.88 -2.99
CA PHE A 80 3.78 -5.80 -2.22
C PHE A 80 5.28 -5.68 -2.46
N ALA A 81 5.94 -6.79 -2.77
CA ALA A 81 7.37 -6.76 -3.09
C ALA A 81 7.62 -5.96 -4.36
N ALA A 82 6.79 -6.15 -5.38
CA ALA A 82 6.90 -5.39 -6.64
C ALA A 82 6.63 -3.90 -6.40
N LEU A 83 5.62 -3.58 -5.58
CA LEU A 83 5.31 -2.19 -5.23
C LEU A 83 6.47 -1.54 -4.49
N TYR A 84 7.10 -2.26 -3.57
CA TYR A 84 8.24 -1.76 -2.83
C TYR A 84 9.40 -1.47 -3.77
N GLN A 85 9.68 -2.38 -4.69
CA GLN A 85 10.75 -2.20 -5.67
C GLN A 85 10.50 -0.98 -6.55
N GLN A 86 9.26 -0.76 -6.97
CA GLN A 86 8.89 0.41 -7.74
C GLN A 86 9.16 1.70 -6.96
N ARG A 87 8.83 1.72 -5.67
CA ARG A 87 9.10 2.88 -4.81
C ARG A 87 10.59 3.15 -4.70
N VAL A 88 11.39 2.10 -4.51
CA VAL A 88 12.84 2.25 -4.42
C VAL A 88 13.39 2.81 -5.73
N MET A 89 12.95 2.29 -6.86
CA MET A 89 13.38 2.77 -8.15
C MET A 89 12.97 4.21 -8.42
N GLN A 90 11.76 4.60 -8.01
CA GLN A 90 11.29 5.97 -8.16
C GLN A 90 12.08 6.93 -7.27
N ALA A 91 12.38 6.52 -6.04
CA ALA A 91 13.20 7.32 -5.14
C ALA A 91 14.62 7.48 -5.68
N GLN A 92 15.18 6.42 -6.25
CA GLN A 92 16.51 6.46 -6.86
C GLN A 92 16.52 7.39 -8.07
N ALA A 93 15.51 7.29 -8.93
CA ALA A 93 15.40 8.16 -10.10
C ALA A 93 15.24 9.63 -9.70
N ALA A 94 14.46 9.91 -8.67
CA ALA A 94 14.30 11.27 -8.16
C ALA A 94 15.60 11.81 -7.58
N ALA A 95 16.34 10.99 -6.84
CA ALA A 95 17.63 11.38 -6.29
C ALA A 95 18.65 11.67 -7.40
N ASP A 96 18.67 10.82 -8.44
CA ASP A 96 19.56 11.00 -9.58
C ASP A 96 19.19 12.28 -10.35
N ALA A 97 17.90 12.57 -10.52
CA ALA A 97 17.45 13.78 -11.18
C ALA A 97 17.86 15.03 -10.40
N ASP A 98 17.71 15.01 -9.06
CA ASP A 98 18.13 16.10 -8.20
C ASP A 98 19.64 16.33 -8.26
N ALA A 99 20.42 15.24 -8.27
CA ALA A 99 21.88 15.33 -8.38
C ALA A 99 22.30 15.96 -9.71
N ASP A 100 21.67 15.54 -10.81
CA ASP A 100 21.93 16.11 -12.11
C ASP A 100 21.56 17.60 -12.18
N ALA A 101 20.43 17.99 -11.56
CA ALA A 101 20.01 19.39 -11.49
C ALA A 101 21.00 20.22 -10.69
N GLU A 102 21.52 19.72 -9.58
CA GLU A 102 22.53 20.41 -8.78
C GLU A 102 23.84 20.58 -9.56
N GLU A 103 24.29 19.57 -10.26
CA GLU A 103 25.50 19.66 -11.08
C GLU A 103 25.32 20.72 -12.19
N ALA A 104 24.18 20.74 -12.84
CA ALA A 104 23.89 21.74 -13.86
C ALA A 104 23.85 23.16 -13.26
N GLY A 105 23.35 23.30 -12.04
CA GLY A 105 23.29 24.58 -11.35
C GLY A 105 24.65 25.11 -10.93
N ASN A 106 25.64 24.24 -10.75
CA ASN A 106 26.99 24.61 -10.32
C ASN A 106 27.95 24.87 -11.47
N ALA A 107 27.51 24.60 -12.67
CA ALA A 107 28.31 24.86 -13.88
C ALA A 107 28.15 26.32 -14.33
#